data_56bdc86c851c1c77c3fc45b0b0a21715
#
_entry.id   56bdc86c851c1c77c3fc45b0b0a21715
#
_cell.length_a   1.000
_cell.length_b   1.000
_cell.length_c   1.000
_cell.angle_alpha   90.00
_cell.angle_beta   90.00
_cell.angle_gamma   90.00
#
_symmetry.space_group_name_H-M   'P 1'
#
loop_
_entity.id
_entity.type
_entity.pdbx_description
1 polymer ?
#
loop_
_entity_poly.entity_id
_entity_poly.type
_entity_poly.pdbx_seq_one_letter_code
_entity_poly.pdbx_strand_id
1 'polypeptide(L)'
;MGVSFAIPIDYAMDVVNQLKEGGSVARGWLGVSIQEVTSDFAKSLGMSIPKGALVSQVMPDSPAEKAGLLVRDVIVEFDGVEIVYSGDLPQTVGSIKPGSKIEANIIREGKAKKIKIEVGKLPDNLSIASSSQGNKSRDLGVVVRELTFEERREMKLGHGAVSYT
;
A
#
# COMPACT_ATOMS: atom_id res chain seq x y z
N MET A 1 -16.24 13.16 -22.66
CA MET A 1 -16.55 13.29 -21.21
C MET A 1 -15.24 13.39 -20.44
N GLY A 2 -15.05 14.43 -19.63
CA GLY A 2 -13.90 14.58 -18.74
C GLY A 2 -14.26 14.04 -17.35
N VAL A 3 -13.29 13.39 -16.67
CA VAL A 3 -13.42 12.98 -15.28
C VAL A 3 -12.60 13.95 -14.44
N SER A 4 -13.22 14.59 -13.44
CA SER A 4 -12.54 15.46 -12.49
C SER A 4 -12.39 14.75 -11.16
N PHE A 5 -11.18 14.78 -10.59
CA PHE A 5 -10.89 14.26 -9.27
C PHE A 5 -10.59 15.43 -8.33
N ALA A 6 -11.14 15.37 -7.12
CA ALA A 6 -10.85 16.34 -6.06
C ALA A 6 -10.24 15.60 -4.86
N ILE A 7 -9.22 16.18 -4.24
CA ILE A 7 -8.62 15.71 -3.01
C ILE A 7 -9.13 16.61 -1.87
N PRO A 8 -9.66 16.06 -0.77
CA PRO A 8 -10.03 16.85 0.40
C PRO A 8 -8.85 17.69 0.89
N ILE A 9 -9.13 18.96 1.20
CA ILE A 9 -8.11 19.96 1.55
C ILE A 9 -7.31 19.56 2.80
N ASP A 10 -7.94 18.87 3.75
CA ASP A 10 -7.31 18.41 4.97
C ASP A 10 -6.16 17.46 4.69
N TYR A 11 -6.36 16.49 3.76
CA TYR A 11 -5.29 15.60 3.29
C TYR A 11 -4.15 16.35 2.59
N ALA A 12 -4.50 17.35 1.78
CA ALA A 12 -3.50 18.16 1.09
C ALA A 12 -2.67 19.00 2.08
N MET A 13 -3.30 19.55 3.10
CA MET A 13 -2.62 20.36 4.13
C MET A 13 -1.69 19.53 5.00
N ASP A 14 -2.05 18.30 5.36
CA ASP A 14 -1.17 17.39 6.10
C ASP A 14 0.10 17.07 5.30
N VAL A 15 -0.06 16.80 4.00
CA VAL A 15 1.09 16.57 3.11
C VAL A 15 1.97 17.82 2.99
N VAL A 16 1.37 19.01 2.85
CA VAL A 16 2.11 20.28 2.77
C VAL A 16 2.89 20.55 4.05
N ASN A 17 2.29 20.31 5.22
CA ASN A 17 2.96 20.50 6.50
C ASN A 17 4.16 19.54 6.68
N GLN A 18 3.98 18.26 6.34
CA GLN A 18 5.07 17.29 6.38
C GLN A 18 6.21 17.65 5.42
N LEU A 19 5.90 18.15 4.22
CA LEU A 19 6.90 18.62 3.25
C LEU A 19 7.66 19.84 3.75
N LYS A 20 6.98 20.77 4.41
CA LYS A 20 7.62 21.96 5.00
C LYS A 20 8.55 21.62 6.16
N GLU A 21 8.18 20.67 7.01
CA GLU A 21 8.92 20.30 8.21
C GLU A 21 10.08 19.33 7.93
N GLY A 22 9.89 18.39 7.00
CA GLY A 22 10.83 17.29 6.79
C GLY A 22 11.28 17.04 5.35
N GLY A 23 10.82 17.85 4.37
CA GLY A 23 11.19 17.69 2.95
C GLY A 23 10.66 16.40 2.29
N SER A 24 10.03 15.51 3.07
CA SER A 24 9.45 14.25 2.58
C SER A 24 8.22 13.86 3.37
N VAL A 25 7.28 13.19 2.70
CA VAL A 25 6.08 12.63 3.35
C VAL A 25 6.42 11.25 3.92
N ALA A 26 6.49 11.14 5.25
CA ALA A 26 6.69 9.87 5.92
C ALA A 26 5.36 9.13 6.04
N ARG A 27 5.20 8.04 5.30
CA ARG A 27 4.01 7.18 5.36
C ARG A 27 4.23 6.02 6.31
N GLY A 28 3.19 5.73 7.11
CA GLY A 28 3.16 4.53 7.94
C GLY A 28 3.22 3.26 7.09
N TRP A 29 3.84 2.23 7.63
CA TRP A 29 4.01 0.93 7.00
C TRP A 29 3.94 -0.21 8.02
N LEU A 30 3.30 -1.31 7.63
CA LEU A 30 3.17 -2.52 8.46
C LEU A 30 4.01 -3.69 7.96
N GLY A 31 4.18 -3.81 6.65
CA GLY A 31 4.85 -4.94 6.03
C GLY A 31 3.99 -6.20 5.98
N VAL A 32 2.74 -6.05 5.54
CA VAL A 32 1.82 -7.15 5.27
C VAL A 32 1.29 -7.08 3.85
N SER A 33 1.01 -8.24 3.26
CA SER A 33 0.12 -8.36 2.10
C SER A 33 -1.26 -8.73 2.59
N ILE A 34 -2.28 -8.11 2.04
CA ILE A 34 -3.67 -8.28 2.46
C ILE A 34 -4.56 -8.69 1.29
N GLN A 35 -5.69 -9.29 1.61
CA GLN A 35 -6.73 -9.70 0.67
C GLN A 35 -8.10 -9.40 1.27
N GLU A 36 -9.12 -9.35 0.41
CA GLU A 36 -10.53 -9.30 0.85
C GLU A 36 -10.93 -10.57 1.60
N VAL A 37 -11.75 -10.38 2.62
CA VAL A 37 -12.33 -11.49 3.38
C VAL A 37 -13.51 -12.04 2.58
N THR A 38 -13.37 -13.24 2.04
CA THR A 38 -14.48 -13.92 1.33
C THR A 38 -15.56 -14.39 2.30
N SER A 39 -16.80 -14.53 1.82
CA SER A 39 -17.93 -15.01 2.63
C SER A 39 -17.67 -16.39 3.25
N ASP A 40 -17.00 -17.28 2.54
CA ASP A 40 -16.69 -18.62 3.04
C ASP A 40 -15.60 -18.59 4.12
N PHE A 41 -14.60 -17.72 3.95
CA PHE A 41 -13.58 -17.52 4.96
C PHE A 41 -14.15 -16.89 6.23
N ALA A 42 -15.02 -15.87 6.10
CA ALA A 42 -15.72 -15.25 7.21
C ALA A 42 -16.53 -16.28 8.02
N LYS A 43 -17.30 -17.14 7.33
CA LYS A 43 -18.07 -18.24 7.98
C LYS A 43 -17.16 -19.21 8.72
N SER A 44 -16.00 -19.55 8.17
CA SER A 44 -15.04 -20.46 8.82
C SER A 44 -14.47 -19.89 10.13
N LEU A 45 -14.42 -18.55 10.24
CA LEU A 45 -14.02 -17.83 11.45
C LEU A 45 -15.18 -17.46 12.37
N GLY A 46 -16.41 -17.90 12.06
CA GLY A 46 -17.60 -17.55 12.85
C GLY A 46 -18.02 -16.07 12.73
N MET A 47 -17.59 -15.39 11.69
CA MET A 47 -17.98 -14.00 11.43
C MET A 47 -19.34 -13.96 10.73
N SER A 48 -20.22 -13.07 11.20
CA SER A 48 -21.57 -12.91 10.60
C SER A 48 -21.53 -12.18 9.25
N ILE A 49 -20.54 -11.31 9.04
CA ILE A 49 -20.38 -10.48 7.84
C ILE A 49 -18.91 -10.55 7.41
N PRO A 50 -18.64 -10.74 6.10
CA PRO A 50 -17.27 -10.65 5.59
C PRO A 50 -16.80 -9.20 5.64
N LYS A 51 -15.92 -8.87 6.58
CA LYS A 51 -15.32 -7.55 6.75
C LYS A 51 -13.89 -7.66 7.24
N GLY A 52 -13.12 -6.61 7.02
CA GLY A 52 -11.73 -6.52 7.44
C GLY A 52 -10.74 -6.84 6.34
N ALA A 53 -9.46 -6.81 6.70
CA ALA A 53 -8.34 -7.14 5.84
C ALA A 53 -7.71 -8.48 6.26
N LEU A 54 -7.79 -9.49 5.39
CA LEU A 54 -7.17 -10.79 5.59
C LEU A 54 -5.66 -10.70 5.32
N VAL A 55 -4.84 -11.02 6.30
CA VAL A 55 -3.38 -11.09 6.14
C VAL A 55 -3.00 -12.34 5.34
N SER A 56 -2.51 -12.13 4.12
CA SER A 56 -2.06 -13.22 3.24
C SER A 56 -0.55 -13.49 3.35
N GLN A 57 0.22 -12.47 3.73
CA GLN A 57 1.66 -12.58 3.95
C GLN A 57 2.12 -11.56 4.99
N VAL A 58 3.11 -11.92 5.79
CA VAL A 58 3.84 -11.02 6.70
C VAL A 58 5.29 -10.98 6.24
N MET A 59 5.80 -9.77 6.02
CA MET A 59 7.18 -9.58 5.58
C MET A 59 8.14 -9.77 6.75
N PRO A 60 9.30 -10.40 6.55
CA PRO A 60 10.31 -10.52 7.58
C PRO A 60 10.83 -9.14 8.03
N ASP A 61 11.23 -9.05 9.29
CA ASP A 61 11.72 -7.84 9.95
C ASP A 61 10.74 -6.66 9.96
N SER A 62 9.48 -6.90 9.57
CA SER A 62 8.44 -5.87 9.51
C SER A 62 7.86 -5.53 10.89
N PRO A 63 7.20 -4.36 11.01
CA PRO A 63 6.39 -3.99 12.17
C PRO A 63 5.32 -5.04 12.51
N ALA A 64 4.69 -5.62 11.50
CA ALA A 64 3.67 -6.65 11.66
C ALA A 64 4.23 -7.93 12.29
N GLU A 65 5.39 -8.40 11.81
CA GLU A 65 6.05 -9.57 12.38
C GLU A 65 6.46 -9.33 13.84
N LYS A 66 7.09 -8.18 14.13
CA LYS A 66 7.48 -7.80 15.49
C LYS A 66 6.31 -7.70 16.46
N ALA A 67 5.14 -7.30 15.95
CA ALA A 67 3.91 -7.25 16.72
C ALA A 67 3.23 -8.62 16.89
N GLY A 68 3.71 -9.66 16.21
CA GLY A 68 3.14 -11.00 16.25
C GLY A 68 1.88 -11.19 15.41
N LEU A 69 1.70 -10.39 14.35
CA LEU A 69 0.71 -10.65 13.30
C LEU A 69 1.11 -11.91 12.53
N LEU A 70 0.12 -12.73 12.21
CA LEU A 70 0.31 -13.98 11.49
C LEU A 70 -0.51 -14.00 10.20
N VAL A 71 -0.08 -14.83 9.26
CA VAL A 71 -0.88 -15.17 8.08
C VAL A 71 -2.21 -15.78 8.53
N ARG A 72 -3.30 -15.41 7.87
CA ARG A 72 -4.70 -15.74 8.17
C ARG A 72 -5.34 -14.95 9.32
N ASP A 73 -4.66 -13.96 9.91
CA ASP A 73 -5.32 -12.97 10.75
C ASP A 73 -6.24 -12.10 9.92
N VAL A 74 -7.38 -11.71 10.46
CA VAL A 74 -8.26 -10.70 9.86
C VAL A 74 -8.21 -9.46 10.72
N ILE A 75 -7.69 -8.36 10.18
CA ILE A 75 -7.67 -7.06 10.85
C ILE A 75 -9.05 -6.41 10.66
N VAL A 76 -9.79 -6.22 11.74
CA VAL A 76 -11.14 -5.65 11.71
C VAL A 76 -11.21 -4.22 12.23
N GLU A 77 -10.18 -3.79 12.97
CA GLU A 77 -10.05 -2.41 13.45
C GLU A 77 -8.57 -2.07 13.60
N PHE A 78 -8.21 -0.84 13.29
CA PHE A 78 -6.84 -0.34 13.34
C PHE A 78 -6.83 1.09 13.86
N ASP A 79 -6.19 1.33 15.01
CA ASP A 79 -6.14 2.63 15.70
C ASP A 79 -7.53 3.25 15.94
N GLY A 80 -8.51 2.42 16.34
CA GLY A 80 -9.89 2.86 16.59
C GLY A 80 -10.74 3.05 15.32
N VAL A 81 -10.16 2.85 14.12
CA VAL A 81 -10.86 2.92 12.84
C VAL A 81 -11.31 1.52 12.42
N GLU A 82 -12.61 1.34 12.18
CA GLU A 82 -13.13 0.07 11.68
C GLU A 82 -12.66 -0.17 10.24
N ILE A 83 -12.14 -1.38 9.97
CA ILE A 83 -11.73 -1.83 8.65
C ILE A 83 -12.87 -2.68 8.07
N VAL A 84 -13.57 -2.15 7.09
CA VAL A 84 -14.67 -2.85 6.41
C VAL A 84 -14.15 -3.57 5.19
N TYR A 85 -13.37 -2.89 4.36
CA TYR A 85 -12.74 -3.43 3.15
C TYR A 85 -11.23 -3.55 3.33
N SER A 86 -10.61 -4.47 2.60
CA SER A 86 -9.15 -4.62 2.66
C SER A 86 -8.41 -3.32 2.29
N GLY A 87 -8.98 -2.53 1.36
CA GLY A 87 -8.44 -1.24 0.92
C GLY A 87 -8.40 -0.15 2.00
N ASP A 88 -9.21 -0.25 3.07
CA ASP A 88 -9.23 0.73 4.15
C ASP A 88 -7.95 0.69 4.98
N LEU A 89 -7.37 -0.50 5.16
CA LEU A 89 -6.18 -0.70 5.99
C LEU A 89 -4.95 0.08 5.48
N PRO A 90 -4.55 0.01 4.19
CA PRO A 90 -3.43 0.80 3.68
C PRO A 90 -3.62 2.31 3.84
N GLN A 91 -4.83 2.81 3.68
CA GLN A 91 -5.15 4.24 3.85
C GLN A 91 -4.99 4.65 5.31
N THR A 92 -5.56 3.88 6.24
CA THR A 92 -5.47 4.13 7.68
C THR A 92 -4.01 4.06 8.15
N VAL A 93 -3.28 3.01 7.77
CA VAL A 93 -1.85 2.86 8.12
C VAL A 93 -1.01 4.00 7.55
N GLY A 94 -1.26 4.38 6.29
CA GLY A 94 -0.51 5.43 5.59
C GLY A 94 -0.68 6.82 6.21
N SER A 95 -1.79 7.09 6.89
CA SER A 95 -2.05 8.35 7.59
C SER A 95 -1.37 8.44 8.97
N ILE A 96 -0.96 7.30 9.54
CA ILE A 96 -0.33 7.25 10.86
C ILE A 96 1.16 7.58 10.76
N LYS A 97 1.66 8.40 11.66
CA LYS A 97 3.09 8.74 11.71
C LYS A 97 3.93 7.51 12.07
N PRO A 98 5.03 7.24 11.35
CA PRO A 98 5.98 6.19 11.72
C PRO A 98 6.47 6.37 13.17
N GLY A 99 6.63 5.25 13.88
CA GLY A 99 7.00 5.21 15.29
C GLY A 99 5.81 5.29 16.26
N SER A 100 4.59 5.54 15.75
CA SER A 100 3.38 5.53 16.59
C SER A 100 3.07 4.11 17.04
N LYS A 101 2.71 3.97 18.31
CA LYS A 101 2.21 2.71 18.90
C LYS A 101 0.70 2.74 18.91
N ILE A 102 0.10 1.86 18.16
CA ILE A 102 -1.35 1.73 17.98
C ILE A 102 -1.85 0.36 18.44
N GLU A 103 -3.15 0.25 18.61
CA GLU A 103 -3.82 -1.01 18.90
C GLU A 103 -4.62 -1.46 17.67
N ALA A 104 -4.49 -2.73 17.31
CA ALA A 104 -5.28 -3.35 16.26
C ALA A 104 -6.12 -4.49 16.85
N ASN A 105 -7.39 -4.54 16.49
CA ASN A 105 -8.27 -5.66 16.76
C ASN A 105 -8.24 -6.62 15.58
N ILE A 106 -7.90 -7.87 15.87
CA ILE A 106 -7.83 -8.93 14.86
C ILE A 106 -8.73 -10.10 15.24
N ILE A 107 -9.12 -10.87 14.24
CA ILE A 107 -9.74 -12.18 14.43
C ILE A 107 -8.72 -13.25 14.00
N ARG A 108 -8.35 -14.11 14.93
CA ARG A 108 -7.45 -15.25 14.73
C ARG A 108 -8.17 -16.52 15.17
N GLU A 109 -8.33 -17.48 14.25
CA GLU A 109 -9.02 -18.76 14.54
C GLU A 109 -10.41 -18.57 15.18
N GLY A 110 -11.16 -17.56 14.70
CA GLY A 110 -12.49 -17.22 15.21
C GLY A 110 -12.51 -16.48 16.57
N LYS A 111 -11.36 -16.13 17.12
CA LYS A 111 -11.25 -15.39 18.39
C LYS A 111 -10.77 -13.97 18.16
N ALA A 112 -11.46 -13.01 18.78
CA ALA A 112 -11.01 -11.62 18.78
C ALA A 112 -9.75 -11.49 19.66
N LYS A 113 -8.76 -10.76 19.15
CA LYS A 113 -7.48 -10.52 19.82
C LYS A 113 -7.05 -9.08 19.60
N LYS A 114 -6.45 -8.45 20.62
CA LYS A 114 -5.86 -7.13 20.52
C LYS A 114 -4.35 -7.26 20.40
N ILE A 115 -3.77 -6.55 19.46
CA ILE A 115 -2.32 -6.53 19.21
C ILE A 115 -1.86 -5.07 19.20
N LYS A 116 -0.77 -4.81 19.91
CA LYS A 116 -0.09 -3.50 19.87
C LYS A 116 0.97 -3.52 18.80
N ILE A 117 0.92 -2.55 17.89
CA ILE A 117 1.80 -2.47 16.74
C ILE A 117 2.50 -1.13 16.76
N GLU A 118 3.81 -1.12 16.57
CA GLU A 118 4.56 0.10 16.30
C GLU A 118 4.68 0.27 14.79
N VAL A 119 4.02 1.31 14.25
CA VAL A 119 3.98 1.57 12.81
C VAL A 119 5.38 1.95 12.31
N GLY A 120 5.88 1.26 11.30
CA GLY A 120 7.18 1.54 10.70
C GLY A 120 7.11 2.65 9.64
N LYS A 121 8.28 3.09 9.19
CA LYS A 121 8.40 3.95 8.00
C LYS A 121 8.40 3.07 6.75
N LEU A 122 7.63 3.47 5.73
CA LEU A 122 7.67 2.80 4.43
C LEU A 122 9.10 2.87 3.87
N PRO A 123 9.75 1.72 3.57
CA PRO A 123 11.08 1.71 2.98
C PRO A 123 11.09 2.40 1.61
N ASP A 124 12.10 3.22 1.34
CA ASP A 124 12.17 4.03 0.12
C ASP A 124 12.20 3.18 -1.16
N ASN A 125 12.74 1.98 -1.10
CA ASN A 125 12.73 1.00 -2.18
C ASN A 125 11.33 0.42 -2.50
N LEU A 126 10.42 0.40 -1.54
CA LEU A 126 9.03 -0.05 -1.73
C LEU A 126 8.12 1.10 -2.18
N SER A 127 8.46 2.35 -1.89
CA SER A 127 7.68 3.52 -2.33
C SER A 127 7.68 3.67 -3.85
N ILE A 128 8.75 3.26 -4.53
CA ILE A 128 8.85 3.25 -6.00
C ILE A 128 7.94 2.18 -6.60
N ALA A 129 7.78 1.03 -5.93
CA ALA A 129 6.92 -0.05 -6.42
C ALA A 129 5.42 0.24 -6.24
N SER A 130 5.03 1.06 -5.26
CA SER A 130 3.62 1.42 -5.02
C SER A 130 3.10 2.48 -6.01
N SER A 131 3.97 3.29 -6.59
CA SER A 131 3.61 4.25 -7.65
C SER A 131 3.52 3.61 -9.04
N SER A 132 3.94 2.34 -9.18
CA SER A 132 3.94 1.58 -10.42
C SER A 132 2.96 0.40 -10.43
N GLN A 133 1.87 0.43 -9.65
CA GLN A 133 0.76 -0.51 -9.81
C GLN A 133 -0.14 -0.18 -11.02
N GLY A 134 0.47 0.42 -12.05
CA GLY A 134 -0.01 0.40 -13.41
C GLY A 134 0.97 -0.43 -14.24
N ASN A 135 0.59 -1.63 -14.58
CA ASN A 135 1.29 -2.60 -15.41
C ASN A 135 2.37 -3.43 -14.71
N LYS A 136 2.00 -4.65 -14.33
CA LYS A 136 2.89 -5.79 -14.56
C LYS A 136 3.13 -5.85 -16.07
N SER A 137 4.14 -5.13 -16.54
CA SER A 137 4.78 -5.47 -17.79
C SER A 137 5.21 -6.92 -17.66
N ARG A 138 4.51 -7.84 -18.32
CA ARG A 138 5.09 -9.14 -18.64
C ARG A 138 6.46 -8.78 -19.22
N ASP A 139 7.50 -9.42 -18.74
CA ASP A 139 8.84 -9.32 -19.32
C ASP A 139 8.73 -9.66 -20.80
N LEU A 140 8.56 -8.63 -21.62
CA LEU A 140 8.46 -8.76 -23.08
C LEU A 140 9.87 -8.84 -23.69
N GLY A 141 10.91 -8.84 -22.85
CA GLY A 141 12.30 -8.86 -23.33
C GLY A 141 12.68 -7.63 -24.12
N VAL A 142 11.92 -6.53 -23.97
CA VAL A 142 12.18 -5.29 -24.73
C VAL A 142 13.03 -4.37 -23.86
N VAL A 143 14.22 -4.06 -24.32
CA VAL A 143 15.09 -3.04 -23.74
C VAL A 143 14.82 -1.72 -24.45
N VAL A 144 14.32 -0.73 -23.73
CA VAL A 144 14.06 0.61 -24.25
C VAL A 144 15.24 1.50 -23.88
N ARG A 145 15.85 2.17 -24.88
CA ARG A 145 16.88 3.19 -24.68
C ARG A 145 16.53 4.47 -25.41
N GLU A 146 17.08 5.56 -24.97
CA GLU A 146 16.97 6.82 -25.73
C GLU A 146 17.73 6.71 -27.04
N LEU A 147 17.10 7.22 -28.10
CA LEU A 147 17.72 7.32 -29.42
C LEU A 147 18.85 8.36 -29.41
N THR A 148 19.98 8.01 -29.95
CA THR A 148 21.07 8.96 -30.19
C THR A 148 20.68 9.99 -31.23
N PHE A 149 21.40 11.11 -31.24
CA PHE A 149 21.12 12.22 -32.19
C PHE A 149 21.24 11.76 -33.66
N GLU A 150 22.18 10.85 -33.96
CA GLU A 150 22.40 10.31 -35.28
C GLU A 150 21.25 9.39 -35.72
N GLU A 151 20.79 8.50 -34.87
CA GLU A 151 19.65 7.61 -35.12
C GLU A 151 18.34 8.39 -35.38
N ARG A 152 18.11 9.46 -34.62
CA ARG A 152 16.95 10.36 -34.84
C ARG A 152 17.00 11.01 -36.23
N ARG A 153 18.18 11.39 -36.68
CA ARG A 153 18.37 12.04 -37.99
C ARG A 153 18.15 11.07 -39.14
N GLU A 154 18.63 9.83 -39.04
CA GLU A 154 18.41 8.80 -40.06
C GLU A 154 16.94 8.40 -40.18
N MET A 155 16.23 8.28 -39.05
CA MET A 155 14.82 7.93 -39.03
C MET A 155 13.87 9.09 -39.30
N LYS A 156 14.36 10.31 -39.53
CA LYS A 156 13.57 11.55 -39.75
C LYS A 156 12.53 11.78 -38.65
N LEU A 157 12.81 11.42 -37.39
CA LEU A 157 11.89 11.54 -36.27
C LEU A 157 12.05 12.90 -35.59
N GLY A 158 10.91 13.54 -35.29
CA GLY A 158 10.87 14.78 -34.51
C GLY A 158 11.19 14.58 -33.03
N HIS A 159 11.28 15.69 -32.28
CA HIS A 159 11.49 15.66 -30.82
C HIS A 159 10.38 14.85 -30.13
N GLY A 160 10.76 13.84 -29.35
CA GLY A 160 9.83 13.03 -28.53
C GLY A 160 9.55 11.59 -29.02
N ALA A 161 10.17 11.17 -30.14
CA ALA A 161 10.02 9.79 -30.59
C ALA A 161 10.93 8.81 -29.81
N VAL A 162 10.38 7.67 -29.39
CA VAL A 162 11.09 6.54 -28.79
C VAL A 162 11.02 5.32 -29.70
N SER A 163 12.12 4.59 -29.87
CA SER A 163 12.16 3.33 -30.62
C SER A 163 12.01 2.13 -29.70
N TYR A 164 11.29 1.13 -30.15
CA TYR A 164 11.17 -0.17 -29.49
C TYR A 164 11.89 -1.21 -30.36
N THR A 165 12.85 -1.87 -29.81
CA THR A 165 13.55 -3.04 -30.41
C THR A 165 13.34 -4.26 -29.56
#